data_3ec3ab65b7a88dfb73671455e9c465ed
#
_entry.id   3ec3ab65b7a88dfb73671455e9c465ed
#
_cell.length_a   1.000
_cell.length_b   1.000
_cell.length_c   1.000
_cell.angle_alpha   90.00
_cell.angle_beta   90.00
_cell.angle_gamma   90.00
#
_symmetry.space_group_name_H-M   'P 1'
#
loop_
_entity.id
_entity.type
_entity.pdbx_description
1 polymer ?
#
loop_
_entity_poly.entity_id
_entity_poly.type
_entity_poly.pdbx_seq_one_letter_code
_entity_poly.pdbx_strand_id
1 'polypeptide(L)'
;MKKRIGLALLLLIIGLLLPSPCYFIGDRNSTYDNEFINSLAKGLDNRWGIVYINTKDKVKDKEKESIKDFRDYIDCELIEIDKYNNRNFKDPKLKEFAKAYINNLKETREAILKRKFVDSPFTDEWEKYQRKRYELLLDINSIVKIPVKDKKSLNEILKSGKAVKEFNRVYGILVDTFKPEDFEVENVSRSNGNEKRYIGNFENTTGYDVEHIYLTIHFYDEKDKGVFSIAGEPEGIWKNGTKKSFEFPIYDSDKEFKYFKIYISKKNLRFNRKDYSLEY
;
A
#
# COMPACT_ATOMS: atom_id res chain seq x y z
N MET A 1 61.72 30.52 -38.40
CA MET A 1 61.37 30.29 -36.95
C MET A 1 60.12 31.09 -36.44
N LYS A 2 59.44 31.93 -37.25
CA LYS A 2 58.33 32.77 -36.76
C LYS A 2 56.91 32.15 -36.87
N LYS A 3 56.69 31.00 -37.52
CA LYS A 3 55.38 30.35 -37.70
C LYS A 3 54.98 29.33 -36.58
N ARG A 4 55.90 28.92 -35.71
CA ARG A 4 55.57 27.92 -34.65
C ARG A 4 55.14 28.56 -33.34
N ILE A 5 55.39 29.84 -33.11
CA ILE A 5 55.00 30.55 -31.86
C ILE A 5 53.50 30.93 -31.89
N GLY A 6 52.95 31.23 -33.08
CA GLY A 6 51.52 31.56 -33.21
C GLY A 6 50.55 30.40 -32.95
N LEU A 7 50.97 29.15 -33.24
CA LEU A 7 50.12 27.97 -33.02
C LEU A 7 50.04 27.54 -31.54
N ALA A 8 51.14 27.73 -30.80
CA ALA A 8 51.18 27.46 -29.36
C ALA A 8 50.32 28.45 -28.54
N LEU A 9 50.26 29.72 -28.96
CA LEU A 9 49.46 30.76 -28.30
C LEU A 9 47.95 30.57 -28.59
N LEU A 10 47.59 30.08 -29.78
CA LEU A 10 46.20 29.79 -30.14
C LEU A 10 45.62 28.60 -29.37
N LEU A 11 46.42 27.56 -29.12
CA LEU A 11 46.02 26.43 -28.32
C LEU A 11 45.87 26.76 -26.83
N LEU A 12 46.60 27.75 -26.31
CA LEU A 12 46.49 28.21 -24.93
C LEU A 12 45.22 29.04 -24.71
N ILE A 13 44.77 29.77 -25.72
CA ILE A 13 43.50 30.58 -25.66
C ILE A 13 42.26 29.67 -25.80
N ILE A 14 42.35 28.61 -26.61
CA ILE A 14 41.23 27.64 -26.77
C ILE A 14 41.04 26.82 -25.48
N GLY A 15 42.13 26.52 -24.74
CA GLY A 15 42.07 25.83 -23.45
C GLY A 15 41.37 26.63 -22.34
N LEU A 16 41.34 27.97 -22.44
CA LEU A 16 40.69 28.85 -21.46
C LEU A 16 39.18 29.10 -21.71
N LEU A 17 38.68 28.67 -22.87
CA LEU A 17 37.25 28.82 -23.24
C LEU A 17 36.44 27.55 -23.13
N LEU A 18 37.00 26.44 -22.66
CA LEU A 18 36.17 25.30 -22.24
C LEU A 18 35.49 25.64 -20.94
N PRO A 19 34.15 25.60 -20.88
CA PRO A 19 33.46 25.75 -19.62
C PRO A 19 34.00 24.68 -18.69
N SER A 20 34.65 25.11 -17.61
CA SER A 20 34.98 24.22 -16.50
C SER A 20 33.71 23.41 -16.21
N PRO A 21 33.78 22.08 -16.10
CA PRO A 21 32.69 21.33 -15.59
C PRO A 21 32.43 21.93 -14.21
N CYS A 22 31.39 22.75 -14.09
CA CYS A 22 30.84 23.11 -12.78
C CYS A 22 30.45 21.81 -12.15
N TYR A 23 31.37 21.19 -11.41
CA TYR A 23 31.00 20.26 -10.38
C TYR A 23 30.10 21.08 -9.46
N PHE A 24 28.79 20.90 -9.59
CA PHE A 24 27.84 21.26 -8.57
C PHE A 24 28.25 20.46 -7.33
N ILE A 25 29.18 21.02 -6.56
CA ILE A 25 29.36 20.64 -5.17
C ILE A 25 28.10 21.17 -4.51
N GLY A 26 27.02 20.38 -4.65
CA GLY A 26 25.81 20.65 -3.89
C GLY A 26 26.23 20.74 -2.44
N ASP A 27 25.92 21.85 -1.81
CA ASP A 27 26.21 22.10 -0.41
C ASP A 27 25.74 20.88 0.39
N ARG A 28 26.71 20.08 0.92
CA ARG A 28 26.42 18.83 1.65
C ARG A 28 25.53 19.07 2.88
N ASN A 29 25.36 20.33 3.28
CA ASN A 29 24.56 20.75 4.41
C ASN A 29 23.18 21.31 4.01
N SER A 30 22.86 21.46 2.70
CA SER A 30 21.55 21.91 2.30
C SER A 30 20.50 20.82 2.56
N THR A 31 19.39 21.20 3.18
CA THR A 31 18.24 20.32 3.45
C THR A 31 17.09 20.68 2.52
N TYR A 32 16.35 19.67 2.10
CA TYR A 32 15.37 19.78 1.00
C TYR A 32 13.90 19.61 1.46
N ASP A 33 13.62 19.78 2.75
CA ASP A 33 12.29 19.57 3.33
C ASP A 33 11.23 20.42 2.64
N ASN A 34 11.44 21.73 2.56
CA ASN A 34 10.48 22.66 1.97
C ASN A 34 10.33 22.47 0.45
N GLU A 35 11.44 22.27 -0.24
CA GLU A 35 11.47 22.03 -1.69
C GLU A 35 10.72 20.74 -2.04
N PHE A 36 10.92 19.67 -1.26
CA PHE A 36 10.19 18.41 -1.43
C PHE A 36 8.68 18.62 -1.22
N ILE A 37 8.27 19.27 -0.14
CA ILE A 37 6.86 19.51 0.17
C ILE A 37 6.18 20.35 -0.91
N ASN A 38 6.84 21.39 -1.41
CA ASN A 38 6.32 22.22 -2.49
C ASN A 38 6.21 21.44 -3.83
N SER A 39 7.23 20.62 -4.13
CA SER A 39 7.22 19.75 -5.31
C SER A 39 6.15 18.67 -5.20
N LEU A 40 5.95 18.09 -4.01
CA LEU A 40 4.88 17.13 -3.75
C LEU A 40 3.51 17.78 -3.98
N ALA A 41 3.28 18.97 -3.44
CA ALA A 41 2.03 19.71 -3.65
C ALA A 41 1.77 19.97 -5.13
N LYS A 42 2.79 20.38 -5.88
CA LYS A 42 2.68 20.59 -7.33
C LYS A 42 2.35 19.29 -8.08
N GLY A 43 3.00 18.18 -7.75
CA GLY A 43 2.73 16.88 -8.34
C GLY A 43 1.29 16.41 -8.09
N LEU A 44 0.79 16.61 -6.86
CA LEU A 44 -0.59 16.31 -6.50
C LEU A 44 -1.60 17.16 -7.27
N ASP A 45 -1.39 18.48 -7.32
CA ASP A 45 -2.27 19.40 -8.08
C ASP A 45 -2.28 19.03 -9.58
N ASN A 46 -1.13 18.68 -10.16
CA ASN A 46 -1.02 18.23 -11.55
C ASN A 46 -1.81 16.94 -11.76
N ARG A 47 -1.67 15.94 -10.89
CA ARG A 47 -2.41 14.68 -10.95
C ARG A 47 -3.91 14.91 -10.95
N TRP A 48 -4.42 15.69 -10.01
CA TRP A 48 -5.86 15.97 -9.92
C TRP A 48 -6.38 16.71 -11.16
N GLY A 49 -5.57 17.61 -11.73
CA GLY A 49 -5.89 18.27 -12.98
C GLY A 49 -6.07 17.26 -14.13
N ILE A 50 -5.16 16.30 -14.28
CA ILE A 50 -5.24 15.24 -15.30
C ILE A 50 -6.44 14.33 -15.05
N VAL A 51 -6.65 13.87 -13.83
CA VAL A 51 -7.79 13.01 -13.45
C VAL A 51 -9.11 13.72 -13.77
N TYR A 52 -9.24 15.00 -13.41
CA TYR A 52 -10.46 15.79 -13.70
C TYR A 52 -10.74 15.89 -15.20
N ILE A 53 -9.72 16.20 -16.01
CA ILE A 53 -9.87 16.31 -17.48
C ILE A 53 -10.28 14.95 -18.06
N ASN A 54 -9.55 13.89 -17.75
CA ASN A 54 -9.82 12.55 -18.26
C ASN A 54 -11.22 12.06 -17.88
N THR A 55 -11.63 12.25 -16.63
CA THR A 55 -12.96 11.84 -16.17
C THR A 55 -14.05 12.61 -16.91
N LYS A 56 -13.88 13.93 -17.11
CA LYS A 56 -14.87 14.77 -17.80
C LYS A 56 -15.02 14.38 -19.27
N ASP A 57 -13.91 14.13 -19.96
CA ASP A 57 -13.93 13.76 -21.38
C ASP A 57 -14.50 12.36 -21.58
N LYS A 58 -14.11 11.39 -20.75
CA LYS A 58 -14.60 10.00 -20.81
C LYS A 58 -16.08 9.84 -20.45
N VAL A 59 -16.61 10.68 -19.56
CA VAL A 59 -18.05 10.70 -19.30
C VAL A 59 -18.84 11.10 -20.55
N LYS A 60 -18.28 12.03 -21.38
CA LYS A 60 -18.91 12.40 -22.64
C LYS A 60 -18.88 11.27 -23.68
N ASP A 61 -17.74 10.58 -23.77
CA ASP A 61 -17.50 9.59 -24.83
C ASP A 61 -17.76 8.15 -24.38
N LYS A 62 -18.16 7.93 -23.10
CA LYS A 62 -18.36 6.60 -22.47
C LYS A 62 -17.12 5.69 -22.54
N GLU A 63 -15.95 6.26 -22.69
CA GLU A 63 -14.69 5.53 -22.68
C GLU A 63 -14.26 5.18 -21.24
N LYS A 64 -13.66 3.99 -21.08
CA LYS A 64 -13.05 3.56 -19.82
C LYS A 64 -11.61 4.09 -19.72
N GLU A 65 -11.13 4.28 -18.50
CA GLU A 65 -9.72 4.59 -18.26
C GLU A 65 -8.80 3.54 -18.88
N SER A 66 -7.71 4.00 -19.47
CA SER A 66 -6.69 3.15 -20.08
C SER A 66 -5.48 2.98 -19.17
N ILE A 67 -4.67 1.97 -19.43
CA ILE A 67 -3.36 1.80 -18.74
C ILE A 67 -2.49 3.07 -18.87
N LYS A 68 -2.60 3.79 -20.00
CA LYS A 68 -1.89 5.05 -20.19
C LYS A 68 -2.32 6.11 -19.18
N ASP A 69 -3.61 6.23 -18.88
CA ASP A 69 -4.11 7.22 -17.92
C ASP A 69 -3.54 6.96 -16.53
N PHE A 70 -3.57 5.71 -16.08
CA PHE A 70 -3.00 5.33 -14.78
C PHE A 70 -1.50 5.64 -14.70
N ARG A 71 -0.77 5.42 -15.79
CA ARG A 71 0.65 5.79 -15.85
C ARG A 71 0.83 7.31 -15.77
N ASP A 72 0.06 8.06 -16.52
CA ASP A 72 0.14 9.51 -16.53
C ASP A 72 -0.17 10.11 -15.14
N TYR A 73 -1.08 9.49 -14.36
CA TYR A 73 -1.36 9.87 -12.97
C TYR A 73 -0.16 9.67 -12.03
N ILE A 74 0.69 8.70 -12.29
CA ILE A 74 1.90 8.44 -11.49
C ILE A 74 3.04 9.32 -11.97
N ASP A 75 3.23 9.43 -13.28
CA ASP A 75 4.36 10.15 -13.86
C ASP A 75 4.32 11.64 -13.50
N CYS A 76 3.14 12.28 -13.44
CA CYS A 76 3.04 13.68 -13.06
C CYS A 76 3.48 13.98 -11.60
N GLU A 77 3.38 13.03 -10.70
CA GLU A 77 3.94 13.17 -9.35
C GLU A 77 5.45 12.88 -9.35
N LEU A 78 5.89 11.78 -9.99
CA LEU A 78 7.30 11.37 -10.03
C LEU A 78 8.19 12.44 -10.66
N ILE A 79 7.77 13.08 -11.75
CA ILE A 79 8.52 14.18 -12.41
C ILE A 79 8.91 15.27 -11.41
N GLU A 80 8.04 15.59 -10.48
CA GLU A 80 8.29 16.65 -9.50
C GLU A 80 9.19 16.19 -8.34
N ILE A 81 9.04 14.93 -7.87
CA ILE A 81 9.60 14.53 -6.58
C ILE A 81 10.74 13.50 -6.66
N ASP A 82 10.94 12.79 -7.75
CA ASP A 82 11.96 11.71 -7.83
C ASP A 82 13.38 12.17 -7.50
N LYS A 83 13.72 13.39 -7.85
CA LYS A 83 15.02 14.02 -7.54
C LYS A 83 15.36 14.09 -6.04
N TYR A 84 14.36 13.94 -5.16
CA TYR A 84 14.56 14.01 -3.71
C TYR A 84 14.84 12.65 -3.07
N ASN A 85 14.75 11.54 -3.79
CA ASN A 85 14.90 10.18 -3.24
C ASN A 85 16.22 9.97 -2.46
N ASN A 86 17.29 10.65 -2.88
CA ASN A 86 18.63 10.56 -2.27
C ASN A 86 19.11 11.91 -1.67
N ARG A 87 18.22 12.84 -1.43
CA ARG A 87 18.57 14.16 -0.86
C ARG A 87 18.59 14.12 0.65
N ASN A 88 19.26 15.13 1.23
CA ASN A 88 19.29 15.30 2.67
C ASN A 88 18.05 16.06 3.13
N PHE A 89 17.47 15.62 4.23
CA PHE A 89 16.35 16.26 4.92
C PHE A 89 16.80 16.64 6.32
N LYS A 90 16.26 17.71 6.86
CA LYS A 90 16.45 18.11 8.25
C LYS A 90 15.64 17.20 9.17
N ASP A 91 14.40 16.90 8.79
CA ASP A 91 13.54 15.99 9.54
C ASP A 91 13.76 14.53 9.04
N PRO A 92 14.26 13.62 9.90
CA PRO A 92 14.52 12.24 9.53
C PRO A 92 13.26 11.43 9.21
N LYS A 93 12.11 11.73 9.87
CA LYS A 93 10.84 11.08 9.59
C LYS A 93 10.28 11.53 8.25
N LEU A 94 10.38 12.83 7.93
CA LEU A 94 10.00 13.33 6.61
C LEU A 94 10.84 12.68 5.51
N LYS A 95 12.15 12.50 5.74
CA LYS A 95 13.03 11.78 4.80
C LYS A 95 12.56 10.34 4.55
N GLU A 96 12.25 9.61 5.63
CA GLU A 96 11.76 8.25 5.56
C GLU A 96 10.47 8.16 4.74
N PHE A 97 9.47 8.99 5.07
CA PHE A 97 8.18 8.99 4.38
C PHE A 97 8.29 9.50 2.94
N ALA A 98 9.13 10.48 2.66
CA ALA A 98 9.41 10.96 1.31
C ALA A 98 9.98 9.82 0.43
N LYS A 99 10.98 9.11 0.95
CA LYS A 99 11.57 7.95 0.27
C LYS A 99 10.56 6.83 0.05
N ALA A 100 9.79 6.49 1.08
CA ALA A 100 8.75 5.47 0.97
C ALA A 100 7.67 5.85 -0.06
N TYR A 101 7.27 7.13 -0.10
CA TYR A 101 6.31 7.65 -1.06
C TYR A 101 6.82 7.56 -2.50
N ILE A 102 8.05 8.02 -2.75
CA ILE A 102 8.67 7.95 -4.09
C ILE A 102 8.81 6.50 -4.53
N ASN A 103 9.24 5.60 -3.64
CA ASN A 103 9.36 4.17 -3.96
C ASN A 103 7.99 3.54 -4.27
N ASN A 104 6.95 3.85 -3.49
CA ASN A 104 5.60 3.38 -3.79
C ASN A 104 5.11 3.81 -5.18
N LEU A 105 5.38 5.05 -5.59
CA LEU A 105 5.04 5.51 -6.94
C LEU A 105 5.85 4.77 -8.02
N LYS A 106 7.14 4.51 -7.80
CA LYS A 106 7.99 3.75 -8.73
C LYS A 106 7.50 2.31 -8.89
N GLU A 107 7.22 1.63 -7.79
CA GLU A 107 6.66 0.28 -7.78
C GLU A 107 5.31 0.23 -8.50
N THR A 108 4.45 1.21 -8.23
CA THR A 108 3.16 1.35 -8.92
C THR A 108 3.36 1.50 -10.43
N ARG A 109 4.30 2.36 -10.85
CA ARG A 109 4.63 2.57 -12.26
C ARG A 109 5.12 1.30 -12.93
N GLU A 110 6.02 0.56 -12.28
CA GLU A 110 6.53 -0.71 -12.79
C GLU A 110 5.41 -1.79 -12.90
N ALA A 111 4.49 -1.82 -11.95
CA ALA A 111 3.33 -2.71 -12.02
C ALA A 111 2.43 -2.37 -13.21
N ILE A 112 2.17 -1.08 -13.45
CA ILE A 112 1.38 -0.60 -14.59
C ILE A 112 2.03 -0.99 -15.92
N LEU A 113 3.36 -0.83 -16.06
CA LEU A 113 4.07 -1.12 -17.31
C LEU A 113 4.02 -2.61 -17.73
N LYS A 114 3.74 -3.51 -16.80
CA LYS A 114 3.56 -4.94 -17.06
C LYS A 114 2.16 -5.30 -17.59
N ARG A 115 1.23 -4.35 -17.61
CA ARG A 115 -0.17 -4.56 -17.99
C ARG A 115 -0.46 -4.03 -19.38
N LYS A 116 -1.38 -4.70 -20.08
CA LYS A 116 -1.84 -4.29 -21.41
C LYS A 116 -3.23 -3.64 -21.39
N PHE A 117 -4.04 -3.98 -20.41
CA PHE A 117 -5.42 -3.50 -20.26
C PHE A 117 -5.82 -3.48 -18.79
N VAL A 118 -6.89 -2.75 -18.51
CA VAL A 118 -7.47 -2.66 -17.15
C VAL A 118 -8.39 -3.86 -16.94
N ASP A 119 -7.99 -4.76 -16.05
CA ASP A 119 -8.75 -5.94 -15.64
C ASP A 119 -8.90 -5.97 -14.10
N SER A 120 -9.63 -6.93 -13.57
CA SER A 120 -9.82 -7.07 -12.12
C SER A 120 -8.50 -7.26 -11.37
N PRO A 121 -7.56 -8.14 -11.80
CA PRO A 121 -6.25 -8.22 -11.17
C PRO A 121 -5.45 -6.93 -11.18
N PHE A 122 -5.54 -6.13 -12.25
CA PHE A 122 -4.93 -4.80 -12.29
C PHE A 122 -5.57 -3.87 -11.28
N THR A 123 -6.90 -3.85 -11.19
CA THR A 123 -7.63 -2.98 -10.27
C THR A 123 -7.27 -3.30 -8.82
N ASP A 124 -7.23 -4.58 -8.44
CA ASP A 124 -6.83 -5.02 -7.10
C ASP A 124 -5.40 -4.57 -6.75
N GLU A 125 -4.46 -4.69 -7.71
CA GLU A 125 -3.07 -4.28 -7.54
C GLU A 125 -2.94 -2.74 -7.44
N TRP A 126 -3.64 -2.02 -8.30
CA TRP A 126 -3.72 -0.56 -8.27
C TRP A 126 -4.24 -0.04 -6.93
N GLU A 127 -5.35 -0.60 -6.44
CA GLU A 127 -5.92 -0.21 -5.13
C GLU A 127 -4.94 -0.43 -3.99
N LYS A 128 -4.21 -1.54 -3.97
CA LYS A 128 -3.16 -1.80 -2.97
C LYS A 128 -2.14 -0.67 -2.91
N TYR A 129 -1.63 -0.22 -4.07
CA TYR A 129 -0.68 0.88 -4.13
C TYR A 129 -1.31 2.22 -3.75
N GLN A 130 -2.56 2.49 -4.15
CA GLN A 130 -3.26 3.72 -3.77
C GLN A 130 -3.52 3.80 -2.27
N ARG A 131 -3.89 2.71 -1.62
CA ARG A 131 -4.03 2.65 -0.15
C ARG A 131 -2.72 3.01 0.54
N LYS A 132 -1.60 2.43 0.10
CA LYS A 132 -0.27 2.76 0.64
C LYS A 132 0.08 4.23 0.41
N ARG A 133 -0.24 4.76 -0.77
CA ARG A 133 -0.06 6.17 -1.11
C ARG A 133 -0.85 7.08 -0.15
N TYR A 134 -2.10 6.74 0.18
CA TYR A 134 -2.94 7.53 1.09
C TYR A 134 -2.39 7.54 2.52
N GLU A 135 -1.90 6.41 3.02
CA GLU A 135 -1.23 6.34 4.32
C GLU A 135 0.01 7.24 4.37
N LEU A 136 0.87 7.16 3.35
CA LEU A 136 2.10 7.94 3.28
C LEU A 136 1.83 9.45 3.16
N LEU A 137 0.83 9.86 2.39
CA LEU A 137 0.40 11.27 2.33
C LEU A 137 -0.13 11.77 3.68
N LEU A 138 -0.87 10.92 4.40
CA LEU A 138 -1.31 11.24 5.76
C LEU A 138 -0.11 11.44 6.70
N ASP A 139 0.90 10.55 6.62
CA ASP A 139 2.10 10.63 7.44
C ASP A 139 2.92 11.89 7.15
N ILE A 140 3.18 12.17 5.87
CA ILE A 140 3.86 13.40 5.43
C ILE A 140 3.10 14.63 5.92
N ASN A 141 1.79 14.69 5.70
CA ASN A 141 0.96 15.84 6.10
C ASN A 141 0.85 16.01 7.62
N SER A 142 1.13 14.96 8.41
CA SER A 142 1.19 15.04 9.88
C SER A 142 2.44 15.78 10.37
N ILE A 143 3.55 15.68 9.62
CA ILE A 143 4.82 16.36 9.93
C ILE A 143 4.79 17.80 9.40
N VAL A 144 4.49 17.95 8.11
CA VAL A 144 4.43 19.26 7.43
C VAL A 144 3.19 19.32 6.55
N LYS A 145 2.39 20.38 6.71
CA LYS A 145 1.18 20.57 5.88
C LYS A 145 1.54 20.73 4.42
N ILE A 146 0.91 19.92 3.57
CA ILE A 146 1.13 19.94 2.12
C ILE A 146 0.35 21.11 1.52
N PRO A 147 1.01 22.12 0.90
CA PRO A 147 0.38 23.38 0.47
C PRO A 147 -0.26 23.24 -0.93
N VAL A 148 -1.18 22.29 -1.12
CA VAL A 148 -1.89 22.10 -2.38
C VAL A 148 -2.93 23.20 -2.63
N LYS A 149 -3.27 23.43 -3.91
CA LYS A 149 -4.36 24.32 -4.32
C LYS A 149 -5.72 23.66 -4.07
N ASP A 150 -5.86 22.39 -4.44
CA ASP A 150 -7.09 21.61 -4.22
C ASP A 150 -7.10 20.98 -2.82
N LYS A 151 -7.47 21.79 -1.83
CA LYS A 151 -7.61 21.34 -0.43
C LYS A 151 -8.70 20.29 -0.25
N LYS A 152 -9.75 20.29 -1.10
CA LYS A 152 -10.84 19.32 -1.00
C LYS A 152 -10.31 17.92 -1.33
N SER A 153 -9.64 17.75 -2.47
CA SER A 153 -9.05 16.48 -2.88
C SER A 153 -8.01 15.99 -1.87
N LEU A 154 -7.18 16.88 -1.31
CA LEU A 154 -6.24 16.49 -0.24
C LEU A 154 -7.00 15.96 0.99
N ASN A 155 -8.04 16.65 1.45
CA ASN A 155 -8.80 16.21 2.62
C ASN A 155 -9.47 14.85 2.41
N GLU A 156 -9.99 14.57 1.22
CA GLU A 156 -10.54 13.25 0.88
C GLU A 156 -9.46 12.16 0.95
N ILE A 157 -8.27 12.40 0.40
CA ILE A 157 -7.13 11.48 0.48
C ILE A 157 -6.68 11.27 1.94
N LEU A 158 -6.58 12.33 2.73
CA LEU A 158 -6.20 12.20 4.14
C LEU A 158 -7.26 11.46 4.96
N LYS A 159 -8.54 11.62 4.63
CA LYS A 159 -9.63 10.83 5.21
C LYS A 159 -9.47 9.35 4.84
N SER A 160 -9.22 9.04 3.57
CA SER A 160 -8.96 7.68 3.11
C SER A 160 -7.73 7.07 3.79
N GLY A 161 -6.63 7.83 3.93
CA GLY A 161 -5.43 7.38 4.63
C GLY A 161 -5.69 7.00 6.10
N LYS A 162 -6.51 7.79 6.82
CA LYS A 162 -6.94 7.46 8.19
C LYS A 162 -7.75 6.16 8.21
N ALA A 163 -8.66 6.01 7.25
CA ALA A 163 -9.49 4.81 7.15
C ALA A 163 -8.65 3.55 6.88
N VAL A 164 -7.66 3.64 5.96
CA VAL A 164 -6.76 2.51 5.67
C VAL A 164 -5.91 2.14 6.88
N LYS A 165 -5.32 3.13 7.58
CA LYS A 165 -4.56 2.86 8.81
C LYS A 165 -5.39 2.16 9.87
N GLU A 166 -6.61 2.61 10.06
CA GLU A 166 -7.49 2.02 11.06
C GLU A 166 -7.91 0.60 10.65
N PHE A 167 -8.20 0.37 9.38
CA PHE A 167 -8.45 -0.98 8.88
C PHE A 167 -7.25 -1.91 9.13
N ASN A 168 -6.03 -1.46 8.82
CA ASN A 168 -4.82 -2.23 9.04
C ASN A 168 -4.59 -2.51 10.53
N ARG A 169 -4.93 -1.58 11.43
CA ARG A 169 -4.89 -1.78 12.88
C ARG A 169 -5.86 -2.87 13.33
N VAL A 170 -7.12 -2.79 12.92
CA VAL A 170 -8.14 -3.80 13.24
C VAL A 170 -7.75 -5.16 12.70
N TYR A 171 -7.31 -5.21 11.43
CA TYR A 171 -6.85 -6.44 10.81
C TYR A 171 -5.67 -7.06 11.57
N GLY A 172 -4.69 -6.25 11.99
CA GLY A 172 -3.55 -6.72 12.80
C GLY A 172 -4.00 -7.34 14.12
N ILE A 173 -4.91 -6.68 14.85
CA ILE A 173 -5.46 -7.22 16.10
C ILE A 173 -6.14 -8.58 15.84
N LEU A 174 -6.94 -8.69 14.79
CA LEU A 174 -7.62 -9.95 14.46
C LEU A 174 -6.62 -11.06 14.08
N VAL A 175 -5.57 -10.75 13.32
CA VAL A 175 -4.51 -11.71 13.01
C VAL A 175 -3.81 -12.19 14.29
N ASP A 176 -3.55 -11.29 15.24
CA ASP A 176 -2.93 -11.63 16.52
C ASP A 176 -3.89 -12.40 17.46
N THR A 177 -5.20 -12.25 17.25
CA THR A 177 -6.24 -12.94 18.04
C THR A 177 -6.36 -14.42 17.66
N PHE A 178 -6.28 -14.73 16.36
CA PHE A 178 -6.48 -16.11 15.87
C PHE A 178 -5.15 -16.86 15.75
N LYS A 179 -4.68 -17.42 16.86
CA LYS A 179 -3.46 -18.25 16.87
C LYS A 179 -3.84 -19.73 16.88
N PRO A 180 -3.11 -20.58 16.12
CA PRO A 180 -3.37 -22.03 16.09
C PRO A 180 -3.36 -22.70 17.47
N GLU A 181 -2.48 -22.25 18.37
CA GLU A 181 -2.33 -22.77 19.72
C GLU A 181 -3.52 -22.47 20.65
N ASP A 182 -4.37 -21.52 20.30
CA ASP A 182 -5.55 -21.13 21.10
C ASP A 182 -6.81 -21.94 20.73
N PHE A 183 -6.67 -22.92 19.82
CA PHE A 183 -7.75 -23.83 19.48
C PHE A 183 -7.62 -25.16 20.22
N GLU A 184 -8.69 -25.54 20.92
CA GLU A 184 -8.86 -26.86 21.52
C GLU A 184 -9.37 -27.84 20.48
N VAL A 185 -8.97 -29.13 20.61
CA VAL A 185 -9.41 -30.19 19.70
C VAL A 185 -10.33 -31.13 20.43
N GLU A 186 -11.57 -31.20 19.97
CA GLU A 186 -12.56 -32.16 20.45
C GLU A 186 -12.74 -33.30 19.42
N ASN A 187 -12.70 -34.56 19.88
CA ASN A 187 -13.02 -35.70 19.04
C ASN A 187 -14.49 -36.07 19.26
N VAL A 188 -15.29 -35.99 18.22
CA VAL A 188 -16.73 -36.26 18.25
C VAL A 188 -16.98 -37.53 17.46
N SER A 189 -17.43 -38.61 18.17
CA SER A 189 -17.86 -39.85 17.53
C SER A 189 -19.27 -39.71 16.99
N ARG A 190 -19.48 -39.94 15.70
CA ARG A 190 -20.80 -39.94 15.03
C ARG A 190 -21.07 -41.29 14.37
N SER A 191 -22.34 -41.58 14.11
CA SER A 191 -22.77 -42.82 13.42
C SER A 191 -22.16 -43.01 12.03
N ASN A 192 -21.69 -41.93 11.38
CA ASN A 192 -21.15 -41.93 10.01
C ASN A 192 -19.65 -41.62 9.95
N GLY A 193 -18.90 -41.69 11.06
CA GLY A 193 -17.47 -41.43 11.09
C GLY A 193 -17.03 -40.57 12.28
N ASN A 194 -15.74 -40.43 12.46
CA ASN A 194 -15.17 -39.57 13.50
C ASN A 194 -14.97 -38.14 12.97
N GLU A 195 -15.34 -37.17 13.77
CA GLU A 195 -15.14 -35.74 13.50
C GLU A 195 -14.10 -35.22 14.50
N LYS A 196 -13.12 -34.45 14.02
CA LYS A 196 -12.29 -33.60 14.85
C LYS A 196 -12.81 -32.19 14.77
N ARG A 197 -13.14 -31.57 15.87
CA ARG A 197 -13.64 -30.21 15.94
C ARG A 197 -12.58 -29.33 16.59
N TYR A 198 -12.14 -28.31 15.88
CA TYR A 198 -11.26 -27.27 16.41
C TYR A 198 -12.11 -26.13 16.91
N ILE A 199 -12.01 -25.84 18.22
CA ILE A 199 -12.85 -24.85 18.89
C ILE A 199 -11.95 -23.79 19.51
N GLY A 200 -12.13 -22.53 19.14
CA GLY A 200 -11.45 -21.40 19.75
C GLY A 200 -12.44 -20.38 20.29
N ASN A 201 -12.22 -19.89 21.51
CA ASN A 201 -13.05 -18.87 22.14
C ASN A 201 -12.28 -17.55 22.24
N PHE A 202 -12.60 -16.59 21.39
CA PHE A 202 -11.85 -15.36 21.26
C PHE A 202 -12.66 -14.14 21.68
N GLU A 203 -11.97 -13.16 22.29
CA GLU A 203 -12.54 -11.88 22.64
C GLU A 203 -12.26 -10.85 21.55
N ASN A 204 -13.28 -10.10 21.14
CA ASN A 204 -13.12 -9.02 20.20
C ASN A 204 -12.59 -7.76 20.89
N THR A 205 -11.31 -7.48 20.76
CA THR A 205 -10.63 -6.31 21.32
C THR A 205 -10.33 -5.23 20.28
N THR A 206 -10.97 -5.29 19.11
CA THR A 206 -10.67 -4.38 17.99
C THR A 206 -11.14 -2.94 18.22
N GLY A 207 -12.11 -2.74 19.13
CA GLY A 207 -12.80 -1.46 19.34
C GLY A 207 -14.04 -1.29 18.46
N TYR A 208 -14.38 -2.29 17.62
CA TYR A 208 -15.52 -2.28 16.70
C TYR A 208 -16.30 -3.58 16.74
N ASP A 209 -17.58 -3.52 16.43
CA ASP A 209 -18.33 -4.73 16.13
C ASP A 209 -17.88 -5.26 14.76
N VAL A 210 -17.45 -6.53 14.71
CA VAL A 210 -17.06 -7.20 13.47
C VAL A 210 -18.32 -7.85 12.87
N GLU A 211 -18.74 -7.34 11.71
CA GLU A 211 -19.96 -7.80 11.03
C GLU A 211 -19.70 -9.05 10.19
N HIS A 212 -18.57 -9.07 9.49
CA HIS A 212 -18.12 -10.20 8.67
C HIS A 212 -16.64 -10.46 8.88
N ILE A 213 -16.30 -11.72 9.10
CA ILE A 213 -14.93 -12.20 9.14
C ILE A 213 -14.87 -13.58 8.47
N TYR A 214 -14.11 -13.68 7.40
CA TYR A 214 -13.91 -14.92 6.68
C TYR A 214 -12.54 -15.49 6.99
N LEU A 215 -12.53 -16.67 7.63
CA LEU A 215 -11.33 -17.39 8.03
C LEU A 215 -11.06 -18.54 7.07
N THR A 216 -9.80 -18.73 6.70
CA THR A 216 -9.33 -19.92 6.00
C THR A 216 -8.24 -20.57 6.82
N ILE A 217 -8.40 -21.85 7.13
CA ILE A 217 -7.42 -22.66 7.82
C ILE A 217 -6.75 -23.56 6.79
N HIS A 218 -5.44 -23.41 6.64
CA HIS A 218 -4.63 -24.26 5.77
C HIS A 218 -3.83 -25.23 6.63
N PHE A 219 -3.93 -26.50 6.30
CA PHE A 219 -3.25 -27.60 6.98
C PHE A 219 -2.01 -28.04 6.20
N TYR A 220 -0.92 -28.29 6.90
CA TYR A 220 0.39 -28.57 6.33
C TYR A 220 0.97 -29.88 6.87
N ASP A 221 1.70 -30.60 6.02
CA ASP A 221 2.50 -31.77 6.40
C ASP A 221 3.86 -31.37 7.02
N GLU A 222 4.68 -32.37 7.31
CA GLU A 222 6.03 -32.17 7.87
C GLU A 222 7.00 -31.44 6.94
N LYS A 223 6.70 -31.37 5.64
CA LYS A 223 7.51 -30.75 4.60
C LYS A 223 6.99 -29.37 4.20
N ASP A 224 6.14 -28.74 5.02
CA ASP A 224 5.49 -27.46 4.74
C ASP A 224 4.61 -27.46 3.47
N LYS A 225 4.20 -28.64 2.99
CA LYS A 225 3.29 -28.76 1.86
C LYS A 225 1.84 -28.69 2.34
N GLY A 226 1.04 -27.84 1.69
CA GLY A 226 -0.40 -27.77 1.93
C GLY A 226 -1.09 -29.10 1.60
N VAL A 227 -1.83 -29.63 2.59
CA VAL A 227 -2.57 -30.89 2.47
C VAL A 227 -4.02 -30.63 2.08
N PHE A 228 -4.70 -29.74 2.80
CA PHE A 228 -6.06 -29.29 2.52
C PHE A 228 -6.32 -27.95 3.20
N SER A 229 -7.47 -27.36 2.94
CA SER A 229 -7.93 -26.16 3.64
C SER A 229 -9.41 -26.23 3.91
N ILE A 230 -9.83 -25.62 5.00
CA ILE A 230 -11.24 -25.37 5.33
C ILE A 230 -11.43 -23.87 5.45
N ALA A 231 -12.62 -23.41 5.15
CA ALA A 231 -12.94 -22.00 5.22
C ALA A 231 -14.35 -21.83 5.78
N GLY A 232 -14.57 -20.76 6.52
CA GLY A 232 -15.86 -20.47 7.10
C GLY A 232 -15.98 -19.05 7.58
N GLU A 233 -17.21 -18.64 7.71
CA GLU A 233 -17.62 -17.39 8.31
C GLU A 233 -18.48 -17.73 9.54
N PRO A 234 -18.08 -17.29 10.76
CA PRO A 234 -18.89 -17.50 11.94
C PRO A 234 -20.17 -16.67 11.85
N GLU A 235 -21.29 -17.28 12.21
CA GLU A 235 -22.60 -16.64 12.14
C GLU A 235 -22.72 -15.41 13.06
N GLY A 236 -23.36 -14.37 12.54
CA GLY A 236 -23.76 -13.17 13.27
C GLY A 236 -22.60 -12.25 13.68
N ILE A 237 -22.97 -11.07 14.14
CA ILE A 237 -22.04 -9.99 14.51
C ILE A 237 -21.22 -10.38 15.74
N TRP A 238 -19.91 -10.17 15.69
CA TRP A 238 -19.02 -10.30 16.84
C TRP A 238 -18.81 -8.95 17.51
N LYS A 239 -19.59 -8.70 18.57
CA LYS A 239 -19.59 -7.42 19.28
C LYS A 239 -18.28 -7.14 19.97
N ASN A 240 -17.84 -5.89 19.95
CA ASN A 240 -16.65 -5.45 20.66
C ASN A 240 -16.75 -5.76 22.18
N GLY A 241 -15.65 -6.26 22.75
CA GLY A 241 -15.55 -6.64 24.15
C GLY A 241 -16.29 -7.94 24.51
N THR A 242 -16.81 -8.70 23.54
CA THR A 242 -17.47 -9.98 23.79
C THR A 242 -16.66 -11.15 23.28
N LYS A 243 -16.85 -12.31 23.92
CA LYS A 243 -16.29 -13.58 23.45
C LYS A 243 -17.22 -14.25 22.46
N LYS A 244 -16.63 -14.89 21.44
CA LYS A 244 -17.34 -15.70 20.45
C LYS A 244 -16.57 -16.99 20.20
N SER A 245 -17.33 -18.10 20.06
CA SER A 245 -16.76 -19.38 19.66
C SER A 245 -16.62 -19.45 18.15
N PHE A 246 -15.48 -19.98 17.70
CA PHE A 246 -15.17 -20.27 16.31
C PHE A 246 -14.88 -21.77 16.20
N GLU A 247 -15.69 -22.46 15.40
CA GLU A 247 -15.62 -23.91 15.29
C GLU A 247 -15.34 -24.33 13.86
N PHE A 248 -14.40 -25.27 13.72
CA PHE A 248 -14.02 -25.82 12.42
C PHE A 248 -14.05 -27.35 12.50
N PRO A 249 -15.08 -28.01 11.96
CA PRO A 249 -15.16 -29.45 11.91
C PRO A 249 -14.26 -30.01 10.79
N ILE A 250 -13.50 -31.05 11.08
CA ILE A 250 -12.76 -31.85 10.11
C ILE A 250 -13.38 -33.24 10.11
N TYR A 251 -14.00 -33.60 9.02
CA TYR A 251 -14.63 -34.90 8.84
C TYR A 251 -13.59 -35.87 8.27
N ASP A 252 -13.41 -36.98 8.98
CA ASP A 252 -12.70 -38.22 8.60
C ASP A 252 -11.68 -38.01 7.47
N SER A 253 -10.70 -37.14 7.73
CA SER A 253 -9.65 -36.97 6.74
C SER A 253 -8.55 -37.93 7.04
N ASP A 254 -8.40 -38.99 6.23
CA ASP A 254 -7.22 -39.86 6.17
C ASP A 254 -5.93 -39.09 5.90
N LYS A 255 -6.02 -37.76 5.87
CA LYS A 255 -4.88 -36.88 5.60
C LYS A 255 -4.25 -36.46 6.90
N GLU A 256 -3.11 -37.07 7.21
CA GLU A 256 -2.25 -36.63 8.31
C GLU A 256 -1.71 -35.23 7.98
N PHE A 257 -1.79 -34.35 8.97
CA PHE A 257 -1.15 -33.04 8.93
C PHE A 257 -0.39 -32.81 10.25
N LYS A 258 0.58 -31.93 10.23
CA LYS A 258 1.43 -31.61 11.38
C LYS A 258 1.00 -30.34 12.09
N TYR A 259 0.64 -29.31 11.33
CA TYR A 259 0.23 -28.01 11.84
C TYR A 259 -0.73 -27.33 10.88
N PHE A 260 -1.33 -26.25 11.33
CA PHE A 260 -2.18 -25.41 10.51
C PHE A 260 -1.85 -23.91 10.68
N LYS A 261 -2.26 -23.09 9.71
CA LYS A 261 -2.20 -21.63 9.75
C LYS A 261 -3.58 -21.07 9.47
N ILE A 262 -3.89 -19.95 10.13
CA ILE A 262 -5.16 -19.26 9.96
C ILE A 262 -4.93 -17.98 9.15
N TYR A 263 -5.78 -17.77 8.15
CA TYR A 263 -5.75 -16.60 7.30
C TYR A 263 -7.09 -15.88 7.37
N ILE A 264 -7.05 -14.57 7.50
CA ILE A 264 -8.22 -13.70 7.47
C ILE A 264 -8.30 -13.06 6.09
N SER A 265 -9.43 -13.19 5.42
CA SER A 265 -9.66 -12.52 4.14
C SER A 265 -9.88 -11.02 4.36
N LYS A 266 -8.94 -10.18 3.90
CA LYS A 266 -9.11 -8.72 3.92
C LYS A 266 -10.31 -8.25 3.13
N LYS A 267 -10.62 -8.90 2.00
CA LYS A 267 -11.74 -8.54 1.12
C LYS A 267 -13.11 -8.79 1.79
N ASN A 268 -13.16 -9.75 2.70
CA ASN A 268 -14.40 -10.17 3.37
C ASN A 268 -14.46 -9.71 4.83
N LEU A 269 -13.53 -8.86 5.28
CA LEU A 269 -13.57 -8.29 6.62
C LEU A 269 -14.40 -7.00 6.61
N ARG A 270 -15.49 -6.98 7.39
CA ARG A 270 -16.34 -5.81 7.60
C ARG A 270 -16.53 -5.57 9.09
N PHE A 271 -16.43 -4.32 9.48
CA PHE A 271 -16.74 -3.90 10.85
C PHE A 271 -17.45 -2.55 10.85
N ASN A 272 -18.40 -2.39 11.79
CA ASN A 272 -19.22 -1.21 11.85
C ASN A 272 -18.41 -0.01 12.35
N ARG A 273 -18.31 1.01 11.50
CA ARG A 273 -17.78 2.33 11.83
C ARG A 273 -18.83 3.37 11.55
N LYS A 274 -19.24 4.10 12.58
CA LYS A 274 -20.21 5.20 12.45
C LYS A 274 -19.79 6.27 11.43
N ASP A 275 -18.49 6.39 11.10
CA ASP A 275 -17.94 7.49 10.31
C ASP A 275 -17.29 7.09 8.97
N TYR A 276 -17.12 5.80 8.68
CA TYR A 276 -16.41 5.36 7.45
C TYR A 276 -16.95 4.00 6.99
N SER A 277 -17.68 3.96 5.90
CA SER A 277 -17.84 2.72 5.14
C SER A 277 -16.54 2.50 4.36
N LEU A 278 -15.73 1.55 4.78
CA LEU A 278 -14.68 0.99 3.95
C LEU A 278 -15.29 -0.22 3.27
N GLU A 279 -15.92 0.00 2.12
CA GLU A 279 -16.18 -1.08 1.18
C GLU A 279 -14.86 -1.42 0.49
N TYR A 280 -14.51 -2.70 0.54
CA TYR A 280 -13.38 -3.28 -0.17
C TYR A 280 -13.85 -3.84 -1.49
#